data_2d6d7a3f8bb7470906f49ceeedc14a88
#
_entry.id   2d6d7a3f8bb7470906f49ceeedc14a88
#
_cell.length_a   1.000
_cell.length_b   1.000
_cell.length_c   1.000
_cell.angle_alpha   90.00
_cell.angle_beta   90.00
_cell.angle_gamma   90.00
#
_symmetry.space_group_name_H-M   'P 1'
#
loop_
_entity.id
_entity.type
_entity.pdbx_description
1 polymer ?
#
loop_
_entity_poly.entity_id
_entity_poly.type
_entity_poly.pdbx_seq_one_letter_code
_entity_poly.pdbx_strand_id
1 'polypeptide(L)'
;MGRDIKLDGGEISILKKIGLSGAPLFGKLLVDRIEEMETGEFLDTLCGLMDQNYVLSNKVNIRVMDDVQKAFFRVNPAFSKDLQDAVNPSRKRDRERAERQRRR
;
A
#
# COMPACT_ATOMS: atom_id res chain seq x y z
N MET A 1 6.04 19.34 -2.17
CA MET A 1 4.61 19.17 -1.89
C MET A 1 4.18 17.75 -2.20
N GLY A 2 3.58 17.08 -1.23
CA GLY A 2 3.06 15.74 -1.44
C GLY A 2 1.82 15.74 -2.32
N ARG A 3 1.61 14.66 -3.05
CA ARG A 3 0.38 14.44 -3.79
C ARG A 3 -0.74 14.03 -2.83
N ASP A 4 -1.94 14.52 -3.05
CA ASP A 4 -3.11 14.03 -2.34
C ASP A 4 -3.54 12.68 -2.94
N ILE A 5 -3.07 11.62 -2.32
CA ILE A 5 -3.44 10.26 -2.71
C ILE A 5 -4.72 9.89 -1.97
N LYS A 6 -5.75 9.55 -2.74
CA LYS A 6 -7.02 9.07 -2.19
C LYS A 6 -7.08 7.56 -2.32
N LEU A 7 -7.23 6.90 -1.18
CA LEU A 7 -7.29 5.44 -1.11
C LEU A 7 -8.64 5.02 -0.51
N ASP A 8 -9.18 3.92 -1.04
CA ASP A 8 -10.35 3.27 -0.41
C ASP A 8 -9.91 2.31 0.71
N GLY A 9 -10.88 1.75 1.43
CA GLY A 9 -10.61 0.85 2.55
C GLY A 9 -9.84 -0.41 2.14
N GLY A 10 -10.13 -0.95 0.96
CA GLY A 10 -9.43 -2.13 0.44
C GLY A 10 -7.98 -1.85 0.11
N GLU A 11 -7.72 -0.71 -0.54
CA GLU A 11 -6.36 -0.27 -0.87
C GLU A 11 -5.53 -0.04 0.39
N ILE A 12 -6.11 0.65 1.38
CA ILE A 12 -5.45 0.89 2.68
C ILE A 12 -5.12 -0.44 3.36
N SER A 13 -6.06 -1.38 3.35
CA SER A 13 -5.86 -2.70 3.97
C SER A 13 -4.68 -3.44 3.36
N ILE A 14 -4.60 -3.49 2.03
CA ILE A 14 -3.50 -4.15 1.33
C ILE A 14 -2.17 -3.47 1.63
N LEU A 15 -2.10 -2.15 1.56
CA LEU A 15 -0.88 -1.40 1.82
C LEU A 15 -0.37 -1.63 3.25
N LYS A 16 -1.27 -1.66 4.23
CA LYS A 16 -0.90 -1.96 5.62
C LYS A 16 -0.36 -3.37 5.78
N LYS A 17 -0.92 -4.34 5.06
CA LYS A 17 -0.47 -5.74 5.14
C LYS A 17 0.89 -5.94 4.49
N ILE A 18 1.16 -5.27 3.38
CA ILE A 18 2.48 -5.29 2.75
C ILE A 18 3.50 -4.58 3.64
N GLY A 19 3.11 -3.47 4.24
CA GLY A 19 3.98 -2.61 5.02
C GLY A 19 4.56 -1.47 4.19
N LEU A 20 4.63 -0.29 4.77
CA LEU A 20 4.99 0.95 4.08
C LEU A 20 6.49 1.26 4.10
N SER A 21 7.29 0.34 4.65
CA SER A 21 8.74 0.51 4.74
C SER A 21 9.50 0.30 3.42
N GLY A 22 8.83 -0.29 2.42
CA GLY A 22 9.47 -0.65 1.15
C GLY A 22 10.12 -2.03 1.16
N ALA A 23 10.09 -2.75 2.28
CA ALA A 23 10.61 -4.11 2.35
C ALA A 23 9.70 -5.07 1.56
N PRO A 24 10.27 -6.01 0.79
CA PRO A 24 9.47 -6.96 0.03
C PRO A 24 8.76 -7.95 0.95
N LEU A 25 7.52 -8.29 0.59
CA LEU A 25 6.71 -9.30 1.26
C LEU A 25 6.36 -10.39 0.27
N PHE A 26 6.57 -11.64 0.66
CA PHE A 26 6.18 -12.77 -0.19
C PHE A 26 4.65 -12.83 -0.33
N GLY A 27 4.17 -12.99 -1.57
CA GLY A 27 2.74 -12.94 -1.88
C GLY A 27 1.90 -13.96 -1.12
N LYS A 28 2.44 -15.14 -0.86
CA LYS A 28 1.75 -16.14 -0.05
C LYS A 28 1.45 -15.61 1.36
N LEU A 29 2.39 -14.89 1.97
CA LEU A 29 2.18 -14.28 3.28
C LEU A 29 1.16 -13.15 3.21
N LEU A 30 1.16 -12.40 2.12
CA LEU A 30 0.16 -11.34 1.90
C LEU A 30 -1.25 -11.93 1.85
N VAL A 31 -1.43 -13.01 1.08
CA VAL A 31 -2.71 -13.72 0.99
C VAL A 31 -3.16 -14.21 2.36
N ASP A 32 -2.25 -14.79 3.14
CA ASP A 32 -2.57 -15.29 4.47
C ASP A 32 -2.99 -14.17 5.45
N ARG A 33 -2.51 -12.95 5.23
CA ARG A 33 -2.83 -11.80 6.08
C ARG A 33 -4.16 -11.14 5.71
N ILE A 34 -4.67 -11.39 4.50
CA ILE A 34 -5.92 -10.78 4.02
C ILE A 34 -7.05 -11.78 4.17
N GLU A 35 -7.84 -11.60 5.23
CA GLU A 35 -8.98 -12.48 5.52
C GLU A 35 -10.33 -11.80 5.23
N GLU A 36 -10.36 -10.47 5.22
CA GLU A 36 -11.58 -9.67 5.11
C GLU A 36 -12.03 -9.38 3.68
N MET A 37 -11.22 -9.73 2.68
CA MET A 37 -11.53 -9.46 1.27
C MET A 37 -11.76 -10.74 0.49
N GLU A 38 -12.74 -10.71 -0.42
CA GLU A 38 -12.93 -11.80 -1.37
C GLU A 38 -11.79 -11.82 -2.40
N THR A 39 -11.55 -12.99 -2.97
CA THR A 39 -10.45 -13.21 -3.94
C THR A 39 -10.49 -12.22 -5.10
N GLY A 40 -11.67 -12.02 -5.71
CA GLY A 40 -11.81 -11.09 -6.84
C GLY A 40 -11.54 -9.66 -6.45
N GLU A 41 -12.08 -9.22 -5.31
CA GLU A 41 -11.85 -7.88 -4.78
C GLU A 41 -10.37 -7.65 -4.48
N PHE A 42 -9.73 -8.63 -3.84
CA PHE A 42 -8.29 -8.56 -3.53
C PHE A 42 -7.45 -8.41 -4.81
N LEU A 43 -7.70 -9.24 -5.81
CA LEU A 43 -6.96 -9.21 -7.08
C LEU A 43 -7.15 -7.88 -7.80
N ASP A 44 -8.38 -7.39 -7.90
CA ASP A 44 -8.67 -6.13 -8.57
C ASP A 44 -8.00 -4.95 -7.85
N THR A 45 -8.07 -4.94 -6.52
CA THR A 45 -7.47 -3.87 -5.71
C THR A 45 -5.95 -3.89 -5.81
N LEU A 46 -5.34 -5.06 -5.70
CA LEU A 46 -3.89 -5.21 -5.82
C LEU A 46 -3.40 -4.79 -7.21
N CYS A 47 -4.07 -5.25 -8.25
CA CYS A 47 -3.72 -4.87 -9.62
C CYS A 47 -3.86 -3.36 -9.84
N GLY A 48 -4.89 -2.74 -9.28
CA GLY A 48 -5.06 -1.29 -9.34
C GLY A 48 -3.91 -0.53 -8.68
N LEU A 49 -3.45 -1.00 -7.53
CA LEU A 49 -2.29 -0.42 -6.84
C LEU A 49 -1.01 -0.57 -7.67
N MET A 50 -0.84 -1.70 -8.32
CA MET A 50 0.30 -1.95 -9.22
C MET A 50 0.24 -1.04 -10.46
N ASP A 51 -0.94 -0.86 -11.05
CA ASP A 51 -1.14 0.00 -12.21
C ASP A 51 -0.79 1.46 -11.92
N GLN A 52 -1.01 1.90 -10.69
CA GLN A 52 -0.65 3.26 -10.24
C GLN A 52 0.79 3.36 -9.75
N ASN A 53 1.55 2.28 -9.80
CA ASN A 53 2.94 2.20 -9.33
C ASN A 53 3.11 2.42 -7.82
N TYR A 54 2.04 2.28 -7.04
CA TYR A 54 2.12 2.35 -5.58
C TYR A 54 2.70 1.07 -4.99
N VAL A 55 2.44 -0.07 -5.63
CA VAL A 55 2.97 -1.38 -5.26
C VAL A 55 3.78 -1.93 -6.43
N LEU A 56 4.97 -2.42 -6.12
CA LEU A 56 5.87 -3.05 -7.08
C LEU A 56 5.91 -4.55 -6.86
N SER A 57 6.07 -5.31 -7.93
CA SER A 57 6.18 -6.76 -7.89
C SER A 57 7.31 -7.23 -8.81
N ASN A 58 7.92 -8.37 -8.47
CA ASN A 58 8.89 -9.02 -9.35
C ASN A 58 8.21 -9.79 -10.50
N LYS A 59 6.88 -9.86 -10.51
CA LYS A 59 6.11 -10.52 -11.56
C LYS A 59 5.18 -9.51 -12.22
N VAL A 60 5.21 -9.45 -13.56
CA VAL A 60 4.49 -8.41 -14.33
C VAL A 60 3.02 -8.74 -14.49
N ASN A 61 2.68 -10.02 -14.73
CA ASN A 61 1.30 -10.44 -15.02
C ASN A 61 0.69 -11.15 -13.82
N ILE A 62 -0.04 -10.42 -13.02
CA ILE A 62 -0.79 -10.96 -11.87
C ILE A 62 -2.26 -11.01 -12.27
N ARG A 63 -2.80 -12.22 -12.48
CA ARG A 63 -4.19 -12.42 -12.92
C ARG A 63 -5.01 -13.28 -11.97
N VAL A 64 -4.36 -14.22 -11.29
CA VAL A 64 -5.02 -15.16 -10.38
C VAL A 64 -4.23 -15.24 -9.08
N MET A 65 -4.85 -15.84 -8.05
CA MET A 65 -4.21 -15.94 -6.73
C MET A 65 -2.91 -16.74 -6.76
N ASP A 66 -2.81 -17.74 -7.64
CA ASP A 66 -1.58 -18.49 -7.80
C ASP A 66 -0.40 -17.60 -8.20
N ASP A 67 -0.64 -16.61 -9.06
CA ASP A 67 0.37 -15.63 -9.44
C ASP A 67 0.81 -14.80 -8.24
N VAL A 68 -0.13 -14.37 -7.40
CA VAL A 68 0.16 -13.62 -6.19
C VAL A 68 1.03 -14.41 -5.24
N GLN A 69 0.70 -15.67 -5.02
CA GLN A 69 1.40 -16.54 -4.09
C GLN A 69 2.85 -16.82 -4.48
N LYS A 70 3.18 -16.66 -5.76
CA LYS A 70 4.52 -16.90 -6.29
C LYS A 70 5.36 -15.62 -6.45
N ALA A 71 4.80 -14.47 -6.18
CA ALA A 71 5.44 -13.17 -6.38
C ALA A 71 5.84 -12.54 -5.05
N PHE A 72 6.70 -11.52 -5.13
CA PHE A 72 7.02 -10.63 -4.02
C PHE A 72 6.43 -9.26 -4.31
N PHE A 73 5.95 -8.59 -3.27
CA PHE A 73 5.34 -7.27 -3.37
C PHE A 73 5.99 -6.33 -2.37
N ARG A 74 6.16 -5.07 -2.78
CA ARG A 74 6.63 -4.02 -1.88
C ARG A 74 5.97 -2.70 -2.25
N VAL A 75 5.84 -1.82 -1.28
CA VAL A 75 5.38 -0.46 -1.52
C VAL A 75 6.51 0.29 -2.23
N ASN A 76 6.17 1.04 -3.28
CA ASN A 76 7.14 1.82 -4.05
C ASN A 76 7.73 2.92 -3.16
N PRO A 77 9.06 2.93 -2.94
CA PRO A 77 9.69 3.96 -2.11
C PRO A 77 9.47 5.38 -2.60
N ALA A 78 9.26 5.58 -3.89
CA ALA A 78 9.00 6.90 -4.46
C ALA A 78 7.69 7.51 -3.95
N PHE A 79 6.73 6.67 -3.55
CA PHE A 79 5.42 7.10 -3.03
C PHE A 79 5.23 6.79 -1.54
N SER A 80 6.23 6.21 -0.88
CA SER A 80 6.09 5.69 0.48
C SER A 80 5.59 6.75 1.46
N LYS A 81 6.15 7.96 1.43
CA LYS A 81 5.75 9.05 2.31
C LYS A 81 4.29 9.47 2.06
N ASP A 82 3.93 9.67 0.80
CA ASP A 82 2.57 10.08 0.43
C ASP A 82 1.55 8.99 0.77
N LEU A 83 1.91 7.72 0.58
CA LEU A 83 1.05 6.59 0.93
C LEU A 83 0.90 6.45 2.44
N GLN A 84 1.95 6.69 3.22
CA GLN A 84 1.86 6.70 4.69
C GLN A 84 0.89 7.78 5.16
N ASP A 85 0.94 8.96 4.58
CA ASP A 85 0.05 10.06 4.91
C ASP A 85 -1.41 9.73 4.54
N ALA A 86 -1.63 9.09 3.40
CA ALA A 86 -2.96 8.67 2.95
C ALA A 86 -3.55 7.56 3.82
N VAL A 87 -2.72 6.62 4.27
CA VAL A 87 -3.12 5.51 5.14
C VAL A 87 -3.36 5.97 6.58
N ASN A 88 -2.60 6.96 7.05
CA ASN A 88 -2.68 7.48 8.41
C ASN A 88 -2.87 9.00 8.42
N PRO A 89 -4.07 9.52 8.08
CA PRO A 89 -4.32 10.98 8.02
C PRO A 89 -4.08 11.70 9.34
N SER A 90 -4.36 11.07 10.48
CA SER A 90 -4.12 11.67 11.80
C SER A 90 -2.63 11.90 12.06
N ARG A 91 -1.75 11.01 11.59
CA ARG A 91 -0.30 11.19 11.71
C ARG A 91 0.19 12.40 10.93
N LYS A 92 -0.37 12.66 9.75
CA LYS A 92 -0.07 13.86 8.96
C LYS A 92 -0.47 15.12 9.71
N ARG A 93 -1.67 15.16 10.30
CA ARG A 93 -2.16 16.30 11.08
C ARG A 93 -1.28 16.59 12.29
N ASP A 94 -0.86 15.56 13.01
CA ASP A 94 0.01 15.69 14.17
C ASP A 94 1.38 16.25 13.78
N ARG A 95 1.92 15.81 12.67
CA ARG A 95 3.19 16.29 12.13
C ARG A 95 3.12 17.76 11.74
N GLU A 96 2.06 18.17 11.04
CA GLU A 96 1.82 19.56 10.65
C GLU A 96 1.66 20.46 11.87
N ARG A 97 0.95 19.99 12.89
CA ARG A 97 0.77 20.73 14.14
C ARG A 97 2.10 20.94 14.86
N ALA A 98 2.95 19.92 14.91
CA ALA A 98 4.28 20.02 15.52
C ALA A 98 5.16 21.02 14.78
N GLU A 99 5.12 21.06 13.46
CA GLU A 99 5.87 22.01 12.64
C GLU A 99 5.41 23.45 12.89
N ARG A 100 4.13 23.69 13.03
CA ARG A 100 3.58 25.02 13.33
C ARG A 100 4.05 25.52 14.68
N GLN A 101 4.15 24.66 15.68
CA GLN A 101 4.64 25.03 17.02
C GLN A 101 6.12 25.37 17.02
N ARG A 102 6.91 24.76 16.15
CA ARG A 102 8.36 25.03 16.04
C ARG A 102 8.71 26.36 15.39
N ARG A 103 7.77 26.98 14.69
CA ARG A 103 7.99 28.22 13.94
C ARG A 103 7.77 29.49 14.76
N ARG A 104 7.59 29.39 16.03
CA ARG A 104 7.46 30.56 16.90
C ARG A 104 8.81 31.14 17.32
#